data_3d8bd7320e3ff7c93ae11e46308adc5a
#
_entry.id   3d8bd7320e3ff7c93ae11e46308adc5a
#
_cell.length_a   1.000
_cell.length_b   1.000
_cell.length_c   1.000
_cell.angle_alpha   90.00
_cell.angle_beta   90.00
_cell.angle_gamma   90.00
#
_symmetry.space_group_name_H-M   'P 1'
#
loop_
_entity.id
_entity.type
_entity.pdbx_description
1 polymer ?
#
loop_
_entity_poly.entity_id
_entity_poly.type
_entity_poly.pdbx_seq_one_letter_code
_entity_poly.pdbx_strand_id
1 'polypeptide(L)'
;MKNWEIKKLGDICEFGNGLWTGKKPPFQNVGVIRNTNFTKEGKLDDTDIVYLDVEQSQFSRRKLLYGDIILEKSGGGPKQPVGRVIIFDKKKGDFSFSNFTSVIRISTPKIVDFNYLHRFLFFSYISGITETMQSHSTGIRNLKFDDYKAIEIPFPPLPEQQNIVSILDEAFAAISKAKANAEQNLKNVKELFENCLQCIFEKKEDGWVNMNLGELATFRNGMNFTKGSKGEVIEIVGVRDFQKSFWVPFECLESVTIDGKLNELDFLKEGDILAVRSNGNPQLIGRTLLAGNVIGKVSHSGFTIRIRLNSKNILPLYLCHYLKTQKTRKELVDSGNGVGIKSLNQGSLSSLQIPFPKSLKEQQTIVSKLDALSAETKRLEGIYKQKIEDLEELKKSVLQKAFRGELTLTAYAHA
;
A
#
# COMPACT_ATOMS: atom_id res chain seq x y z
N MET A 1 14.99 11.90 -34.05
CA MET A 1 14.45 10.53 -33.97
C MET A 1 15.19 9.69 -35.00
N LYS A 2 15.65 8.49 -34.62
CA LYS A 2 16.24 7.55 -35.58
C LYS A 2 15.15 7.08 -36.54
N ASN A 3 15.46 6.99 -37.84
CA ASN A 3 14.53 6.43 -38.83
C ASN A 3 14.49 4.90 -38.76
N TRP A 4 13.82 4.36 -37.73
CA TRP A 4 13.57 2.93 -37.63
C TRP A 4 12.38 2.56 -38.51
N GLU A 5 12.43 1.35 -39.07
CA GLU A 5 11.25 0.73 -39.70
C GLU A 5 10.15 0.57 -38.64
N ILE A 6 8.90 0.63 -39.03
CA ILE A 6 7.75 0.35 -38.16
C ILE A 6 7.10 -0.92 -38.66
N LYS A 7 6.84 -1.87 -37.75
CA LYS A 7 6.13 -3.11 -38.05
C LYS A 7 4.91 -3.27 -37.14
N LYS A 8 3.85 -3.84 -37.65
CA LYS A 8 2.73 -4.23 -36.80
C LYS A 8 3.05 -5.50 -36.05
N LEU A 9 2.59 -5.61 -34.79
CA LEU A 9 2.80 -6.78 -33.95
C LEU A 9 2.29 -8.06 -34.63
N GLY A 10 1.13 -8.00 -35.31
CA GLY A 10 0.54 -9.10 -36.04
C GLY A 10 1.36 -9.60 -37.22
N ASP A 11 2.26 -8.78 -37.77
CA ASP A 11 3.10 -9.15 -38.93
C ASP A 11 4.34 -9.95 -38.53
N ILE A 12 4.74 -9.86 -37.24
CA ILE A 12 5.97 -10.47 -36.73
C ILE A 12 5.74 -11.56 -35.68
N CYS A 13 4.48 -11.75 -35.25
CA CYS A 13 4.12 -12.69 -34.19
C CYS A 13 2.88 -13.52 -34.52
N GLU A 14 2.91 -14.75 -34.04
CA GLU A 14 1.74 -15.62 -33.96
C GLU A 14 1.08 -15.52 -32.58
N PHE A 15 -0.24 -15.71 -32.54
CA PHE A 15 -1.03 -15.61 -31.31
C PHE A 15 -1.76 -16.92 -31.04
N GLY A 16 -1.58 -17.46 -29.83
CA GLY A 16 -2.27 -18.66 -29.38
C GLY A 16 -3.19 -18.40 -28.21
N ASN A 17 -4.38 -18.97 -28.23
CA ASN A 17 -5.29 -18.95 -27.07
C ASN A 17 -4.93 -20.03 -26.06
N GLY A 18 -5.12 -19.72 -24.77
CA GLY A 18 -4.80 -20.64 -23.68
C GLY A 18 -5.72 -21.86 -23.59
N LEU A 19 -5.41 -22.69 -22.62
CA LEU A 19 -6.09 -23.96 -22.38
C LEU A 19 -7.58 -23.79 -22.06
N TRP A 20 -8.37 -24.68 -22.64
CA TRP A 20 -9.72 -24.98 -22.20
C TRP A 20 -9.73 -26.33 -21.50
N THR A 21 -10.54 -26.49 -20.47
CA THR A 21 -10.71 -27.76 -19.78
C THR A 21 -11.22 -28.83 -20.74
N GLY A 22 -10.34 -29.71 -21.17
CA GLY A 22 -10.68 -30.88 -21.95
C GLY A 22 -11.07 -32.07 -21.06
N LYS A 23 -11.80 -33.04 -21.63
CA LYS A 23 -12.31 -34.23 -20.90
C LYS A 23 -11.85 -35.53 -21.52
N LYS A 24 -11.01 -35.49 -22.58
CA LYS A 24 -10.65 -36.70 -23.37
C LYS A 24 -9.22 -37.13 -23.07
N PRO A 25 -9.02 -38.36 -22.54
CA PRO A 25 -7.68 -38.91 -22.38
C PRO A 25 -6.97 -39.14 -23.76
N PRO A 26 -5.63 -39.22 -23.79
CA PRO A 26 -4.73 -39.26 -22.63
C PRO A 26 -4.48 -37.84 -21.99
N PHE A 27 -4.24 -37.82 -20.70
CA PHE A 27 -3.91 -36.62 -19.95
C PHE A 27 -2.41 -36.57 -19.65
N GLN A 28 -1.91 -35.32 -19.50
CA GLN A 28 -0.53 -35.03 -19.09
C GLN A 28 -0.56 -33.99 -18.03
N ASN A 29 0.23 -34.14 -16.95
CA ASN A 29 0.37 -33.17 -15.88
C ASN A 29 1.28 -32.03 -16.34
N VAL A 30 0.76 -30.80 -16.39
CA VAL A 30 1.48 -29.62 -16.90
C VAL A 30 1.31 -28.43 -15.97
N GLY A 31 2.37 -27.62 -15.84
CA GLY A 31 2.30 -26.32 -15.16
C GLY A 31 1.51 -25.31 -15.99
N VAL A 32 0.48 -24.68 -15.41
CA VAL A 32 -0.38 -23.72 -16.12
C VAL A 32 -0.14 -22.31 -15.61
N ILE A 33 0.39 -21.45 -16.47
CA ILE A 33 0.62 -20.04 -16.18
C ILE A 33 -0.70 -19.28 -16.26
N ARG A 34 -1.00 -18.52 -15.21
CA ARG A 34 -2.25 -17.75 -15.02
C ARG A 34 -1.94 -16.29 -14.77
N ASN A 35 -2.95 -15.41 -14.81
CA ASN A 35 -2.83 -13.98 -14.51
C ASN A 35 -2.20 -13.71 -13.11
N THR A 36 -2.38 -14.63 -12.16
CA THR A 36 -1.79 -14.56 -10.81
C THR A 36 -0.27 -14.71 -10.81
N ASN A 37 0.29 -15.31 -11.87
CA ASN A 37 1.72 -15.49 -12.03
C ASN A 37 2.42 -14.28 -12.71
N PHE A 38 1.71 -13.15 -12.89
CA PHE A 38 2.27 -11.95 -13.52
C PHE A 38 2.68 -10.94 -12.45
N THR A 39 3.98 -10.68 -12.33
CA THR A 39 4.46 -9.60 -11.44
C THR A 39 4.18 -8.22 -12.04
N LYS A 40 4.21 -7.19 -11.21
CA LYS A 40 4.07 -5.79 -11.66
C LYS A 40 5.23 -5.34 -12.56
N GLU A 41 6.37 -5.99 -12.45
CA GLU A 41 7.59 -5.72 -13.22
C GLU A 41 7.59 -6.41 -14.58
N GLY A 42 6.54 -7.14 -14.95
CA GLY A 42 6.45 -7.89 -16.21
C GLY A 42 7.29 -9.17 -16.22
N LYS A 43 7.47 -9.81 -15.06
CA LYS A 43 8.19 -11.07 -14.90
C LYS A 43 7.25 -12.19 -14.49
N LEU A 44 7.64 -13.43 -14.77
CA LEU A 44 6.95 -14.63 -14.29
C LEU A 44 7.21 -14.80 -12.78
N ASP A 45 6.13 -14.89 -12.00
CA ASP A 45 6.16 -15.41 -10.63
C ASP A 45 5.88 -16.92 -10.68
N ASP A 46 6.87 -17.70 -10.37
CA ASP A 46 6.81 -19.17 -10.42
C ASP A 46 6.51 -19.82 -9.06
N THR A 47 6.30 -19.02 -8.01
CA THR A 47 6.04 -19.51 -6.66
C THR A 47 4.67 -20.17 -6.49
N ASP A 48 3.69 -19.84 -7.34
CA ASP A 48 2.30 -20.34 -7.30
C ASP A 48 1.84 -20.88 -8.68
N ILE A 49 2.70 -21.62 -9.36
CA ILE A 49 2.30 -22.32 -10.59
C ILE A 49 1.46 -23.55 -10.24
N VAL A 50 0.23 -23.60 -10.75
CA VAL A 50 -0.67 -24.74 -10.56
C VAL A 50 -0.41 -25.79 -11.63
N TYR A 51 -0.27 -27.05 -11.21
CA TYR A 51 -0.15 -28.19 -12.10
C TYR A 51 -1.50 -28.87 -12.27
N LEU A 52 -1.90 -29.08 -13.52
CA LEU A 52 -3.19 -29.65 -13.91
C LEU A 52 -2.99 -30.80 -14.89
N ASP A 53 -3.90 -31.80 -14.84
CA ASP A 53 -3.98 -32.84 -15.84
C ASP A 53 -4.73 -32.32 -17.07
N VAL A 54 -4.01 -32.13 -18.16
CA VAL A 54 -4.48 -31.53 -19.39
C VAL A 54 -4.49 -32.59 -20.51
N GLU A 55 -5.51 -32.55 -21.37
CA GLU A 55 -5.52 -33.39 -22.58
C GLU A 55 -4.24 -33.21 -23.40
N GLN A 56 -3.58 -34.27 -23.76
CA GLN A 56 -2.33 -34.24 -24.51
C GLN A 56 -2.48 -33.49 -25.85
N SER A 57 -3.65 -33.63 -26.51
CA SER A 57 -3.97 -32.91 -27.75
C SER A 57 -4.08 -31.38 -27.55
N GLN A 58 -4.55 -30.96 -26.40
CA GLN A 58 -4.62 -29.54 -26.03
C GLN A 58 -3.23 -29.00 -25.68
N PHE A 59 -2.47 -29.77 -24.90
CA PHE A 59 -1.13 -29.40 -24.49
C PHE A 59 -0.17 -29.27 -25.68
N SER A 60 -0.14 -30.23 -26.60
CA SER A 60 0.78 -30.19 -27.76
C SER A 60 0.62 -28.96 -28.64
N ARG A 61 -0.60 -28.37 -28.70
CA ARG A 61 -0.87 -27.14 -29.45
C ARG A 61 -0.57 -25.87 -28.65
N ARG A 62 -0.46 -25.97 -27.33
CA ARG A 62 -0.35 -24.85 -26.40
C ARG A 62 0.85 -24.94 -25.46
N LYS A 63 1.81 -25.77 -25.81
CA LYS A 63 3.07 -25.88 -25.09
C LYS A 63 3.82 -24.56 -25.19
N LEU A 64 4.20 -24.00 -24.04
CA LEU A 64 5.05 -22.82 -23.97
C LEU A 64 6.49 -23.17 -24.34
N LEU A 65 7.12 -22.28 -25.08
CA LEU A 65 8.52 -22.34 -25.47
C LEU A 65 9.29 -21.21 -24.83
N TYR A 66 10.57 -21.43 -24.56
CA TYR A 66 11.46 -20.38 -24.06
C TYR A 66 11.44 -19.15 -24.98
N GLY A 67 11.21 -17.96 -24.40
CA GLY A 67 11.09 -16.72 -25.14
C GLY A 67 9.66 -16.38 -25.60
N ASP A 68 8.68 -17.25 -25.37
CA ASP A 68 7.27 -16.88 -25.57
C ASP A 68 6.89 -15.71 -24.64
N ILE A 69 6.12 -14.76 -25.14
CA ILE A 69 5.54 -13.69 -24.33
C ILE A 69 4.10 -14.08 -24.01
N ILE A 70 3.75 -14.08 -22.73
CA ILE A 70 2.39 -14.40 -22.28
C ILE A 70 1.68 -13.09 -21.97
N LEU A 71 0.52 -12.90 -22.61
CA LEU A 71 -0.33 -11.72 -22.55
C LEU A 71 -1.59 -12.00 -21.73
N GLU A 72 -1.90 -11.14 -20.75
CA GLU A 72 -3.20 -11.13 -20.09
C GLU A 72 -4.24 -10.50 -21.00
N LYS A 73 -5.17 -11.30 -21.50
CA LYS A 73 -6.22 -10.82 -22.44
C LYS A 73 -7.58 -10.60 -21.80
N SER A 74 -7.81 -11.16 -20.62
CA SER A 74 -9.11 -11.14 -19.94
C SER A 74 -8.95 -11.23 -18.42
N GLY A 75 -9.97 -10.82 -17.67
CA GLY A 75 -10.01 -10.94 -16.21
C GLY A 75 -9.60 -9.69 -15.45
N GLY A 76 -9.27 -8.61 -16.12
CA GLY A 76 -8.96 -7.32 -15.49
C GLY A 76 -10.19 -6.58 -14.95
N GLY A 77 -9.94 -5.54 -14.17
CA GLY A 77 -10.95 -4.66 -13.57
C GLY A 77 -10.54 -3.18 -13.63
N PRO A 78 -11.31 -2.28 -13.04
CA PRO A 78 -11.03 -0.83 -13.10
C PRO A 78 -9.65 -0.43 -12.55
N LYS A 79 -9.17 -1.16 -11.53
CA LYS A 79 -7.87 -0.89 -10.90
C LYS A 79 -6.70 -1.62 -11.55
N GLN A 80 -6.98 -2.61 -12.39
CA GLN A 80 -5.98 -3.41 -13.06
C GLN A 80 -6.49 -3.75 -14.48
N PRO A 81 -6.20 -2.89 -15.45
CA PRO A 81 -6.55 -3.12 -16.85
C PRO A 81 -5.85 -4.37 -17.39
N VAL A 82 -6.41 -4.99 -18.44
CA VAL A 82 -5.78 -6.11 -19.15
C VAL A 82 -4.68 -5.60 -20.09
N GLY A 83 -3.80 -6.50 -20.52
CA GLY A 83 -2.69 -6.18 -21.41
C GLY A 83 -1.31 -6.33 -20.76
N ARG A 84 -1.24 -6.83 -19.50
CA ARG A 84 0.03 -7.18 -18.88
C ARG A 84 0.72 -8.28 -19.68
N VAL A 85 2.04 -8.20 -19.72
CA VAL A 85 2.88 -9.19 -20.42
C VAL A 85 4.01 -9.69 -19.53
N ILE A 86 4.38 -10.96 -19.71
CA ILE A 86 5.55 -11.57 -19.09
C ILE A 86 6.30 -12.41 -20.13
N ILE A 87 7.60 -12.65 -19.92
CA ILE A 87 8.37 -13.62 -20.71
C ILE A 87 8.30 -14.98 -20.02
N PHE A 88 8.12 -16.03 -20.82
CA PHE A 88 8.32 -17.40 -20.38
C PHE A 88 9.80 -17.76 -20.53
N ASP A 89 10.51 -17.85 -19.42
CA ASP A 89 11.97 -18.00 -19.33
C ASP A 89 12.45 -19.42 -18.95
N LYS A 90 11.52 -20.38 -18.87
CA LYS A 90 11.87 -21.77 -18.49
C LYS A 90 12.28 -22.59 -19.70
N LYS A 91 13.48 -23.15 -19.64
CA LYS A 91 14.05 -24.00 -20.71
C LYS A 91 13.64 -25.48 -20.61
N LYS A 92 13.13 -25.90 -19.43
CA LYS A 92 12.76 -27.30 -19.16
C LYS A 92 11.40 -27.38 -18.49
N GLY A 93 10.72 -28.50 -18.63
CA GLY A 93 9.40 -28.75 -18.06
C GLY A 93 8.28 -28.61 -19.07
N ASP A 94 7.11 -29.08 -18.67
CA ASP A 94 5.91 -29.04 -19.49
C ASP A 94 4.99 -27.95 -18.92
N PHE A 95 4.90 -26.85 -19.68
CA PHE A 95 4.12 -25.68 -19.30
C PHE A 95 3.17 -25.26 -20.41
N SER A 96 2.03 -24.74 -19.98
CA SER A 96 1.01 -24.14 -20.82
C SER A 96 0.45 -22.90 -20.12
N PHE A 97 -0.62 -22.31 -20.62
CA PHE A 97 -1.19 -21.06 -20.13
C PHE A 97 -2.72 -21.09 -20.12
N SER A 98 -3.33 -20.34 -19.23
CA SER A 98 -4.78 -20.33 -18.99
C SER A 98 -5.55 -19.64 -20.11
N ASN A 99 -6.85 -19.90 -20.19
CA ASN A 99 -7.77 -19.26 -21.15
C ASN A 99 -7.93 -17.73 -20.95
N PHE A 100 -7.54 -17.18 -19.81
CA PHE A 100 -7.48 -15.74 -19.55
C PHE A 100 -6.24 -15.07 -20.15
N THR A 101 -5.31 -15.89 -20.65
CA THR A 101 -4.06 -15.43 -21.24
C THR A 101 -3.95 -15.87 -22.71
N SER A 102 -3.01 -15.28 -23.41
CA SER A 102 -2.65 -15.63 -24.78
C SER A 102 -1.13 -15.67 -24.90
N VAL A 103 -0.61 -16.54 -25.74
CA VAL A 103 0.81 -16.53 -26.10
C VAL A 103 1.03 -15.64 -27.32
N ILE A 104 2.10 -14.87 -27.29
CA ILE A 104 2.65 -14.14 -28.43
C ILE A 104 3.99 -14.80 -28.73
N ARG A 105 4.08 -15.45 -29.87
CA ARG A 105 5.27 -16.19 -30.34
C ARG A 105 5.85 -15.50 -31.55
N ILE A 106 7.12 -15.17 -31.51
CA ILE A 106 7.81 -14.52 -32.62
C ILE A 106 7.93 -15.46 -33.80
N SER A 107 7.43 -15.05 -34.97
CA SER A 107 7.50 -15.82 -36.23
C SER A 107 8.87 -15.69 -36.91
N THR A 108 9.61 -14.61 -36.59
CA THR A 108 10.87 -14.25 -37.26
C THR A 108 12.01 -14.02 -36.24
N PRO A 109 12.44 -15.05 -35.49
CA PRO A 109 13.42 -14.89 -34.39
C PRO A 109 14.82 -14.43 -34.85
N LYS A 110 15.11 -14.49 -36.15
CA LYS A 110 16.37 -14.02 -36.73
C LYS A 110 16.48 -12.48 -36.76
N ILE A 111 15.37 -11.76 -36.67
CA ILE A 111 15.32 -10.29 -36.79
C ILE A 111 14.63 -9.61 -35.60
N VAL A 112 13.97 -10.39 -34.72
CA VAL A 112 13.28 -9.88 -33.52
C VAL A 112 13.88 -10.50 -32.27
N ASP A 113 14.35 -9.66 -31.36
CA ASP A 113 14.71 -10.07 -30.00
C ASP A 113 13.46 -10.11 -29.12
N PHE A 114 13.22 -11.24 -28.45
CA PHE A 114 12.01 -11.41 -27.61
C PHE A 114 12.02 -10.52 -26.36
N ASN A 115 13.21 -10.18 -25.82
CA ASN A 115 13.31 -9.25 -24.69
C ASN A 115 12.95 -7.84 -25.13
N TYR A 116 13.43 -7.41 -26.32
CA TYR A 116 13.09 -6.12 -26.90
C TYR A 116 11.56 -6.01 -27.10
N LEU A 117 10.97 -7.00 -27.74
CA LEU A 117 9.51 -7.04 -27.94
C LEU A 117 8.75 -6.99 -26.60
N HIS A 118 9.17 -7.79 -25.63
CA HIS A 118 8.56 -7.78 -24.30
C HIS A 118 8.67 -6.40 -23.63
N ARG A 119 9.86 -5.76 -23.68
CA ARG A 119 10.04 -4.42 -23.10
C ARG A 119 9.13 -3.38 -23.75
N PHE A 120 8.94 -3.48 -25.07
CA PHE A 120 8.02 -2.59 -25.80
C PHE A 120 6.55 -2.83 -25.40
N LEU A 121 6.11 -4.07 -25.35
CA LEU A 121 4.74 -4.42 -24.93
C LEU A 121 4.49 -4.07 -23.46
N PHE A 122 5.48 -4.27 -22.61
CA PHE A 122 5.42 -3.81 -21.21
C PHE A 122 5.29 -2.28 -21.12
N PHE A 123 6.08 -1.55 -21.92
CA PHE A 123 5.94 -0.10 -22.03
C PHE A 123 4.54 0.31 -22.49
N SER A 124 3.99 -0.35 -23.51
CA SER A 124 2.64 -0.09 -24.01
C SER A 124 1.57 -0.27 -22.93
N TYR A 125 1.75 -1.26 -22.06
CA TYR A 125 0.86 -1.48 -20.92
C TYR A 125 0.98 -0.38 -19.85
N ILE A 126 2.18 -0.09 -19.34
CA ILE A 126 2.37 0.88 -18.26
C ILE A 126 2.14 2.34 -18.67
N SER A 127 2.18 2.62 -19.99
CA SER A 127 1.86 3.93 -20.58
C SER A 127 0.36 4.10 -20.85
N GLY A 128 -0.47 3.09 -20.56
CA GLY A 128 -1.90 3.14 -20.77
C GLY A 128 -2.36 2.96 -22.22
N ILE A 129 -1.46 2.67 -23.16
CA ILE A 129 -1.82 2.43 -24.58
C ILE A 129 -2.82 1.28 -24.70
N THR A 130 -2.64 0.21 -23.94
CA THR A 130 -3.54 -0.95 -23.95
C THR A 130 -4.91 -0.66 -23.31
N GLU A 131 -5.08 0.42 -22.56
CA GLU A 131 -6.38 0.78 -21.97
C GLU A 131 -7.40 1.19 -23.03
N THR A 132 -6.95 1.82 -24.12
CA THR A 132 -7.82 2.22 -25.25
C THR A 132 -8.32 1.02 -26.06
N MET A 133 -7.66 -0.14 -25.91
CA MET A 133 -7.92 -1.38 -26.64
C MET A 133 -8.80 -2.37 -25.85
N GLN A 134 -9.53 -1.90 -24.84
CA GLN A 134 -10.33 -2.77 -23.98
C GLN A 134 -11.83 -2.64 -24.28
N SER A 135 -12.53 -3.77 -24.16
CA SER A 135 -13.98 -3.79 -24.11
C SER A 135 -14.46 -3.99 -22.68
N HIS A 136 -15.53 -3.27 -22.34
CA HIS A 136 -16.17 -3.33 -21.02
C HIS A 136 -17.49 -4.09 -21.13
N SER A 137 -17.53 -5.33 -20.68
CA SER A 137 -18.79 -6.07 -20.55
C SER A 137 -18.89 -6.62 -19.11
N THR A 138 -20.00 -6.34 -18.44
CA THR A 138 -20.39 -6.95 -17.16
C THR A 138 -19.29 -6.95 -16.05
N GLY A 139 -18.49 -5.88 -15.97
CA GLY A 139 -17.45 -5.74 -14.93
C GLY A 139 -16.11 -6.45 -15.23
N ILE A 140 -16.04 -7.26 -16.29
CA ILE A 140 -14.81 -7.91 -16.74
C ILE A 140 -14.27 -7.14 -17.95
N ARG A 141 -12.96 -6.83 -17.92
CA ARG A 141 -12.26 -6.23 -19.05
C ARG A 141 -11.66 -7.29 -19.96
N ASN A 142 -11.86 -7.14 -21.25
CA ASN A 142 -11.28 -7.99 -22.29
C ASN A 142 -10.52 -7.13 -23.30
N LEU A 143 -9.38 -7.64 -23.75
CA LEU A 143 -8.56 -6.99 -24.76
C LEU A 143 -9.17 -7.20 -26.15
N LYS A 144 -9.29 -6.16 -26.94
CA LYS A 144 -9.63 -6.23 -28.37
C LYS A 144 -8.39 -6.68 -29.14
N PHE A 145 -8.41 -7.92 -29.57
CA PHE A 145 -7.22 -8.58 -30.12
C PHE A 145 -6.74 -7.96 -31.44
N ASP A 146 -7.66 -7.49 -32.27
CA ASP A 146 -7.29 -6.89 -33.55
C ASP A 146 -6.60 -5.54 -33.35
N ASP A 147 -7.10 -4.72 -32.41
CA ASP A 147 -6.43 -3.48 -32.02
C ASP A 147 -5.03 -3.75 -31.45
N TYR A 148 -4.88 -4.81 -30.64
CA TYR A 148 -3.59 -5.19 -30.04
C TYR A 148 -2.59 -5.68 -31.08
N LYS A 149 -3.02 -6.48 -32.08
CA LYS A 149 -2.20 -6.92 -33.20
C LYS A 149 -1.77 -5.77 -34.12
N ALA A 150 -2.57 -4.71 -34.17
CA ALA A 150 -2.29 -3.51 -34.95
C ALA A 150 -1.28 -2.56 -34.29
N ILE A 151 -0.81 -2.86 -33.07
CA ILE A 151 0.23 -2.06 -32.39
C ILE A 151 1.46 -1.93 -33.30
N GLU A 152 1.85 -0.69 -33.54
CA GLU A 152 3.03 -0.34 -34.32
C GLU A 152 4.29 -0.36 -33.43
N ILE A 153 5.29 -1.14 -33.83
CA ILE A 153 6.52 -1.36 -33.08
C ILE A 153 7.68 -0.71 -33.82
N PRO A 154 8.42 0.22 -33.20
CA PRO A 154 9.69 0.69 -33.71
C PRO A 154 10.65 -0.51 -33.89
N PHE A 155 11.21 -0.66 -35.09
CA PHE A 155 11.90 -1.87 -35.47
C PHE A 155 13.37 -1.58 -35.90
N PRO A 156 14.29 -1.39 -34.94
CA PRO A 156 15.71 -1.24 -35.24
C PRO A 156 16.35 -2.58 -35.64
N PRO A 157 17.54 -2.58 -36.24
CA PRO A 157 18.32 -3.80 -36.48
C PRO A 157 18.55 -4.61 -35.20
N LEU A 158 18.63 -5.94 -35.30
CA LEU A 158 18.76 -6.84 -34.16
C LEU A 158 19.87 -6.47 -33.15
N PRO A 159 21.10 -6.07 -33.56
CA PRO A 159 22.12 -5.64 -32.61
C PRO A 159 21.70 -4.40 -31.80
N GLU A 160 20.93 -3.50 -32.40
CA GLU A 160 20.42 -2.30 -31.72
C GLU A 160 19.30 -2.65 -30.75
N GLN A 161 18.40 -3.61 -31.09
CA GLN A 161 17.40 -4.15 -30.17
C GLN A 161 18.08 -4.71 -28.91
N GLN A 162 19.12 -5.53 -29.07
CA GLN A 162 19.88 -6.14 -27.98
C GLN A 162 20.60 -5.10 -27.13
N ASN A 163 21.16 -4.07 -27.75
CA ASN A 163 21.79 -2.96 -27.02
C ASN A 163 20.77 -2.16 -26.19
N ILE A 164 19.59 -1.87 -26.73
CA ILE A 164 18.49 -1.22 -26.02
C ILE A 164 18.08 -2.06 -24.79
N VAL A 165 17.94 -3.38 -24.96
CA VAL A 165 17.61 -4.29 -23.85
C VAL A 165 18.68 -4.23 -22.76
N SER A 166 19.95 -4.29 -23.11
CA SER A 166 21.06 -4.21 -22.15
C SER A 166 21.01 -2.92 -21.32
N ILE A 167 20.83 -1.78 -21.97
CA ILE A 167 20.70 -0.48 -21.29
C ILE A 167 19.47 -0.44 -20.36
N LEU A 168 18.32 -0.96 -20.83
CA LEU A 168 17.11 -1.00 -20.04
C LEU A 168 17.26 -1.93 -18.83
N ASP A 169 17.94 -3.06 -18.97
CA ASP A 169 18.15 -4.01 -17.88
C ASP A 169 19.07 -3.42 -16.79
N GLU A 170 20.14 -2.72 -17.17
CA GLU A 170 20.99 -2.00 -16.23
C GLU A 170 20.22 -0.88 -15.51
N ALA A 171 19.46 -0.06 -16.25
CA ALA A 171 18.65 1.01 -15.68
C ALA A 171 17.59 0.46 -14.70
N PHE A 172 16.92 -0.62 -15.08
CA PHE A 172 15.89 -1.24 -14.22
C PHE A 172 16.49 -1.89 -12.99
N ALA A 173 17.65 -2.49 -13.07
CA ALA A 173 18.37 -3.02 -11.91
C ALA A 173 18.72 -1.88 -10.92
N ALA A 174 19.23 -0.75 -11.42
CA ALA A 174 19.55 0.42 -10.62
C ALA A 174 18.28 1.03 -9.97
N ILE A 175 17.21 1.24 -10.75
CA ILE A 175 15.92 1.75 -10.27
C ILE A 175 15.33 0.82 -9.20
N SER A 176 15.34 -0.49 -9.42
CA SER A 176 14.80 -1.47 -8.46
C SER A 176 15.57 -1.44 -7.15
N LYS A 177 16.90 -1.35 -7.20
CA LYS A 177 17.76 -1.22 -6.02
C LYS A 177 17.49 0.10 -5.27
N ALA A 178 17.37 1.21 -5.99
CA ALA A 178 17.07 2.51 -5.40
C ALA A 178 15.68 2.53 -4.74
N LYS A 179 14.69 1.90 -5.36
CA LYS A 179 13.33 1.76 -4.82
C LYS A 179 13.32 0.91 -3.55
N ALA A 180 13.96 -0.26 -3.56
CA ALA A 180 14.07 -1.11 -2.38
C ALA A 180 14.76 -0.38 -1.21
N ASN A 181 15.81 0.40 -1.47
CA ASN A 181 16.47 1.23 -0.47
C ASN A 181 15.52 2.32 0.08
N ALA A 182 14.75 2.98 -0.79
CA ALA A 182 13.79 4.01 -0.36
C ALA A 182 12.65 3.41 0.49
N GLU A 183 12.13 2.25 0.14
CA GLU A 183 11.12 1.51 0.90
C GLU A 183 11.67 1.07 2.26
N GLN A 184 12.90 0.56 2.31
CA GLN A 184 13.55 0.20 3.57
C GLN A 184 13.79 1.42 4.46
N ASN A 185 14.25 2.53 3.90
CA ASN A 185 14.44 3.77 4.65
C ASN A 185 13.12 4.33 5.19
N LEU A 186 12.03 4.25 4.40
CA LEU A 186 10.68 4.63 4.87
C LEU A 186 10.25 3.79 6.08
N LYS A 187 10.57 2.51 6.09
CA LYS A 187 10.33 1.62 7.24
C LYS A 187 11.20 2.00 8.42
N ASN A 188 12.51 2.19 8.21
CA ASN A 188 13.47 2.56 9.26
C ASN A 188 13.12 3.87 9.95
N VAL A 189 12.63 4.87 9.21
CA VAL A 189 12.21 6.17 9.77
C VAL A 189 11.05 6.00 10.74
N LYS A 190 10.07 5.14 10.43
CA LYS A 190 8.94 4.85 11.32
C LYS A 190 9.40 4.10 12.58
N GLU A 191 10.22 3.08 12.41
CA GLU A 191 10.77 2.30 13.52
C GLU A 191 11.65 3.16 14.43
N LEU A 192 12.44 4.08 13.86
CA LEU A 192 13.27 5.01 14.65
C LEU A 192 12.41 5.89 15.55
N PHE A 193 11.32 6.49 15.02
CA PHE A 193 10.42 7.31 15.82
C PHE A 193 9.81 6.51 16.97
N GLU A 194 9.30 5.31 16.71
CA GLU A 194 8.69 4.45 17.73
C GLU A 194 9.70 4.04 18.80
N ASN A 195 10.92 3.69 18.41
CA ASN A 195 12.00 3.33 19.33
C ASN A 195 12.44 4.53 20.17
N CYS A 196 12.61 5.72 19.56
CA CYS A 196 12.95 6.94 20.31
C CYS A 196 11.87 7.31 21.32
N LEU A 197 10.58 7.23 20.89
CA LEU A 197 9.44 7.45 21.78
C LEU A 197 9.49 6.49 22.97
N GLN A 198 9.72 5.20 22.73
CA GLN A 198 9.81 4.20 23.78
C GLN A 198 11.01 4.46 24.72
N CYS A 199 12.21 4.72 24.17
CA CYS A 199 13.42 4.95 24.93
C CYS A 199 13.33 6.17 25.87
N ILE A 200 12.67 7.24 25.44
CA ILE A 200 12.48 8.47 26.27
C ILE A 200 11.70 8.14 27.53
N PHE A 201 10.65 7.30 27.44
CA PHE A 201 9.82 6.97 28.58
C PHE A 201 10.33 5.78 29.41
N GLU A 202 11.28 4.99 28.87
CA GLU A 202 11.95 3.91 29.62
C GLU A 202 13.12 4.40 30.46
N LYS A 203 13.82 5.44 30.01
CA LYS A 203 14.90 6.09 30.78
C LYS A 203 14.29 6.94 31.89
N LYS A 204 13.96 6.29 33.01
CA LYS A 204 13.56 7.00 34.22
C LYS A 204 14.80 7.64 34.82
N GLU A 205 14.83 8.96 34.86
CA GLU A 205 15.88 9.72 35.54
C GLU A 205 15.52 9.93 37.03
N ASP A 206 16.49 10.30 37.82
CA ASP A 206 16.25 10.64 39.22
C ASP A 206 15.24 11.81 39.32
N GLY A 207 14.23 11.65 40.19
CA GLY A 207 13.15 12.63 40.35
C GLY A 207 11.85 12.33 39.64
N TRP A 208 11.79 11.24 38.82
CA TRP A 208 10.52 10.80 38.26
C TRP A 208 9.63 10.12 39.32
N VAL A 209 8.34 10.28 39.16
CA VAL A 209 7.31 9.64 40.01
C VAL A 209 6.47 8.72 39.15
N ASN A 210 5.91 7.65 39.74
CA ASN A 210 4.88 6.82 39.15
C ASN A 210 3.57 7.06 39.88
N MET A 211 2.50 7.33 39.16
CA MET A 211 1.15 7.45 39.70
C MET A 211 0.16 6.66 38.82
N ASN A 212 -0.91 6.18 39.43
CA ASN A 212 -2.00 5.61 38.66
C ASN A 212 -2.69 6.72 37.86
N LEU A 213 -3.08 6.42 36.60
CA LEU A 213 -3.79 7.40 35.77
C LEU A 213 -5.11 7.86 36.42
N GLY A 214 -5.75 7.00 37.21
CA GLY A 214 -6.97 7.34 37.98
C GLY A 214 -6.77 8.39 39.05
N GLU A 215 -5.53 8.56 39.54
CA GLU A 215 -5.18 9.67 40.48
C GLU A 215 -4.96 11.00 39.76
N LEU A 216 -4.68 10.97 38.46
CA LEU A 216 -4.33 12.10 37.62
C LEU A 216 -5.48 12.59 36.74
N ALA A 217 -6.48 11.73 36.48
CA ALA A 217 -7.51 12.02 35.50
C ALA A 217 -8.87 11.39 35.84
N THR A 218 -9.89 11.93 35.25
CA THR A 218 -11.26 11.38 35.23
C THR A 218 -11.57 10.77 33.86
N PHE A 219 -12.41 9.76 33.83
CA PHE A 219 -12.78 9.02 32.63
C PHE A 219 -14.26 9.17 32.34
N ARG A 220 -14.60 9.28 31.05
CA ARG A 220 -15.99 9.29 30.61
C ARG A 220 -16.14 8.57 29.29
N ASN A 221 -17.11 7.64 29.21
CA ASN A 221 -17.47 7.02 27.94
C ASN A 221 -18.20 8.04 27.07
N GLY A 222 -18.01 7.92 25.76
CA GLY A 222 -18.70 8.76 24.79
C GLY A 222 -20.17 8.38 24.61
N MET A 223 -20.81 9.08 23.71
CA MET A 223 -22.25 9.03 23.48
C MET A 223 -22.61 7.95 22.46
N ASN A 224 -23.75 7.30 22.71
CA ASN A 224 -24.41 6.45 21.71
C ASN A 224 -25.47 7.27 20.97
N PHE A 225 -25.56 7.08 19.68
CA PHE A 225 -26.57 7.69 18.81
C PHE A 225 -26.93 6.70 17.70
N THR A 226 -28.11 6.89 17.12
CA THR A 226 -28.63 6.06 16.05
C THR A 226 -29.16 6.93 14.92
N LYS A 227 -29.42 6.34 13.77
CA LYS A 227 -30.06 7.05 12.63
C LYS A 227 -31.47 7.58 12.97
N GLY A 228 -32.08 7.06 14.03
CA GLY A 228 -33.41 7.46 14.50
C GLY A 228 -33.39 8.47 15.63
N SER A 229 -32.22 8.89 16.13
CA SER A 229 -32.08 9.87 17.21
C SER A 229 -32.70 11.22 16.80
N LYS A 230 -33.43 11.86 17.73
CA LYS A 230 -34.14 13.11 17.51
C LYS A 230 -33.75 14.09 18.62
N GLY A 231 -33.07 15.19 18.27
CA GLY A 231 -32.63 16.16 19.23
C GLY A 231 -31.57 17.11 18.65
N GLU A 232 -30.56 17.42 19.44
CA GLU A 232 -29.50 18.37 19.06
C GLU A 232 -28.55 17.75 18.01
N VAL A 233 -28.14 18.57 17.03
CA VAL A 233 -27.06 18.23 16.10
C VAL A 233 -25.74 18.71 16.67
N ILE A 234 -24.79 17.78 16.78
CA ILE A 234 -23.45 18.06 17.31
C ILE A 234 -22.36 17.47 16.42
N GLU A 235 -21.17 17.98 16.56
CA GLU A 235 -19.98 17.33 15.98
C GLU A 235 -19.46 16.25 16.92
N ILE A 236 -19.04 15.11 16.34
CA ILE A 236 -18.60 13.96 17.13
C ILE A 236 -17.29 13.38 16.64
N VAL A 237 -16.37 13.09 17.58
CA VAL A 237 -15.14 12.36 17.31
C VAL A 237 -15.44 10.85 17.28
N GLY A 238 -15.30 10.23 16.13
CA GLY A 238 -15.49 8.80 15.92
C GLY A 238 -14.19 8.01 15.79
N VAL A 239 -14.27 6.67 15.77
CA VAL A 239 -13.07 5.81 15.65
C VAL A 239 -12.30 6.04 14.33
N ARG A 240 -12.98 6.47 13.27
CA ARG A 240 -12.35 6.77 11.97
C ARG A 240 -11.30 7.89 12.07
N ASP A 241 -11.46 8.82 13.03
CA ASP A 241 -10.60 10.00 13.18
C ASP A 241 -9.24 9.64 13.81
N PHE A 242 -9.12 8.45 14.42
CA PHE A 242 -7.89 7.97 15.09
C PHE A 242 -6.84 7.38 14.15
N GLN A 243 -7.05 7.40 12.84
CA GLN A 243 -6.17 6.64 11.94
C GLN A 243 -4.81 7.29 11.68
N LYS A 244 -4.72 8.62 11.57
CA LYS A 244 -3.53 9.32 11.06
C LYS A 244 -3.10 10.55 11.86
N SER A 245 -3.88 11.00 12.84
CA SER A 245 -3.64 12.26 13.54
C SER A 245 -3.11 12.06 14.97
N PHE A 246 -2.39 13.03 15.46
CA PHE A 246 -2.09 13.22 16.89
C PHE A 246 -3.20 14.00 17.56
N TRP A 247 -3.73 14.99 16.85
CA TRP A 247 -4.77 15.91 17.29
C TRP A 247 -6.14 15.48 16.79
N VAL A 248 -7.18 15.86 17.53
CA VAL A 248 -8.57 15.75 17.05
C VAL A 248 -8.71 16.63 15.80
N PRO A 249 -9.18 16.08 14.66
CA PRO A 249 -9.31 16.82 13.41
C PRO A 249 -10.63 17.60 13.36
N PHE A 250 -10.75 18.69 14.13
CA PHE A 250 -11.99 19.45 14.28
C PHE A 250 -12.59 19.95 12.96
N GLU A 251 -11.77 20.12 11.93
CA GLU A 251 -12.20 20.60 10.61
C GLU A 251 -12.95 19.55 9.77
N CYS A 252 -12.89 18.27 10.18
CA CYS A 252 -13.40 17.14 9.40
C CYS A 252 -14.31 16.20 10.19
N LEU A 253 -14.87 16.66 11.32
CA LEU A 253 -15.73 15.85 12.16
C LEU A 253 -17.08 15.56 11.49
N GLU A 254 -17.70 14.48 11.87
CA GLU A 254 -19.06 14.15 11.46
C GLU A 254 -20.07 14.83 12.34
N SER A 255 -21.08 15.44 11.71
CA SER A 255 -22.25 15.94 12.43
C SER A 255 -23.24 14.80 12.62
N VAL A 256 -23.71 14.60 13.85
CA VAL A 256 -24.70 13.58 14.20
C VAL A 256 -25.83 14.18 15.01
N THR A 257 -27.03 13.60 14.89
CA THR A 257 -28.16 13.93 15.76
C THR A 257 -28.11 13.02 16.98
N ILE A 258 -28.18 13.60 18.18
CA ILE A 258 -28.24 12.88 19.45
C ILE A 258 -29.67 12.93 20.01
N ASP A 259 -29.97 12.05 20.99
CA ASP A 259 -31.25 12.11 21.67
C ASP A 259 -31.21 13.20 22.75
N GLY A 260 -32.11 14.20 22.64
CA GLY A 260 -32.18 15.31 23.57
C GLY A 260 -31.11 16.40 23.33
N LYS A 261 -30.55 16.94 24.41
CA LYS A 261 -29.50 17.98 24.38
C LYS A 261 -28.20 17.44 24.94
N LEU A 262 -27.08 17.96 24.43
CA LEU A 262 -25.76 17.59 24.92
C LEU A 262 -25.58 18.16 26.36
N ASN A 263 -25.19 17.26 27.28
CA ASN A 263 -24.84 17.64 28.64
C ASN A 263 -23.47 18.35 28.65
N GLU A 264 -23.31 19.39 29.47
CA GLU A 264 -22.02 20.11 29.60
C GLU A 264 -20.85 19.20 30.00
N LEU A 265 -21.12 18.14 30.75
CA LEU A 265 -20.10 17.14 31.11
C LEU A 265 -19.60 16.32 29.92
N ASP A 266 -20.35 16.27 28.80
CA ASP A 266 -20.01 15.54 27.60
C ASP A 266 -19.26 16.38 26.57
N PHE A 267 -19.17 17.67 26.76
CA PHE A 267 -18.34 18.56 25.91
C PHE A 267 -16.87 18.21 26.04
N LEU A 268 -16.22 18.13 24.88
CA LEU A 268 -14.76 18.13 24.82
C LEU A 268 -14.22 19.49 25.24
N LYS A 269 -13.08 19.45 25.89
CA LYS A 269 -12.31 20.64 26.29
C LYS A 269 -10.88 20.48 25.79
N GLU A 270 -10.20 21.61 25.62
CA GLU A 270 -8.77 21.60 25.33
C GLU A 270 -8.00 20.79 26.39
N GLY A 271 -7.07 19.95 25.95
CA GLY A 271 -6.31 19.02 26.78
C GLY A 271 -6.98 17.69 27.07
N ASP A 272 -8.25 17.49 26.67
CA ASP A 272 -8.85 16.13 26.74
C ASP A 272 -8.12 15.15 25.84
N ILE A 273 -7.86 13.94 26.34
CA ILE A 273 -7.32 12.85 25.56
C ILE A 273 -8.44 11.85 25.31
N LEU A 274 -8.65 11.47 24.05
CA LEU A 274 -9.60 10.45 23.66
C LEU A 274 -8.86 9.15 23.35
N ALA A 275 -9.36 8.02 23.87
CA ALA A 275 -8.83 6.69 23.58
C ALA A 275 -9.90 5.82 22.93
N VAL A 276 -9.55 5.04 21.90
CA VAL A 276 -10.46 4.05 21.31
C VAL A 276 -10.71 2.94 22.30
N ARG A 277 -11.98 2.77 22.66
CA ARG A 277 -12.44 1.79 23.64
C ARG A 277 -12.71 0.43 23.01
N SER A 278 -13.46 0.40 21.90
CA SER A 278 -13.93 -0.82 21.29
C SER A 278 -13.99 -0.66 19.77
N ASN A 279 -13.50 -1.66 19.04
CA ASN A 279 -13.60 -1.73 17.60
C ASN A 279 -13.41 -3.17 17.12
N GLY A 280 -14.02 -3.55 15.99
CA GLY A 280 -13.81 -4.85 15.35
C GLY A 280 -12.35 -5.10 14.88
N ASN A 281 -11.57 -4.04 14.70
CA ASN A 281 -10.13 -4.13 14.46
C ASN A 281 -9.35 -3.90 15.76
N PRO A 282 -8.74 -4.94 16.35
CA PRO A 282 -7.98 -4.82 17.61
C PRO A 282 -6.82 -3.82 17.55
N GLN A 283 -6.28 -3.56 16.37
CA GLN A 283 -5.17 -2.60 16.18
C GLN A 283 -5.58 -1.13 16.41
N LEU A 284 -6.88 -0.84 16.46
CA LEU A 284 -7.38 0.51 16.75
C LEU A 284 -7.56 0.74 18.25
N ILE A 285 -7.76 -0.31 19.04
CA ILE A 285 -7.99 -0.21 20.49
C ILE A 285 -6.77 0.44 21.17
N GLY A 286 -7.03 1.35 22.09
CA GLY A 286 -6.00 2.11 22.81
C GLY A 286 -5.29 3.19 21.99
N ARG A 287 -5.69 3.43 20.72
CA ARG A 287 -5.22 4.63 20.00
C ARG A 287 -5.77 5.87 20.65
N THR A 288 -4.95 6.92 20.70
CA THR A 288 -5.30 8.19 21.38
C THR A 288 -5.23 9.38 20.43
N LEU A 289 -6.10 10.37 20.71
CA LEU A 289 -6.06 11.72 20.14
C LEU A 289 -6.07 12.75 21.26
N LEU A 290 -5.40 13.87 21.06
CA LEU A 290 -5.44 15.02 21.98
C LEU A 290 -6.36 16.09 21.41
N ALA A 291 -7.27 16.61 22.23
CA ALA A 291 -8.08 17.75 21.87
C ALA A 291 -7.25 19.05 22.01
N GLY A 292 -7.11 19.75 20.91
CA GLY A 292 -6.55 21.13 20.90
C GLY A 292 -7.61 22.16 21.23
N ASN A 293 -7.54 23.32 20.59
CA ASN A 293 -8.55 24.37 20.74
C ASN A 293 -9.90 23.87 20.23
N VAL A 294 -10.86 23.71 21.16
CA VAL A 294 -12.21 23.22 20.85
C VAL A 294 -13.13 24.40 20.58
N ILE A 295 -13.69 24.45 19.38
CA ILE A 295 -14.66 25.47 18.97
C ILE A 295 -16.01 24.79 18.79
N GLY A 296 -17.04 25.31 19.43
CA GLY A 296 -18.42 24.79 19.32
C GLY A 296 -18.72 23.59 20.25
N LYS A 297 -19.80 22.92 19.94
CA LYS A 297 -20.32 21.76 20.71
C LYS A 297 -19.82 20.47 20.14
N VAL A 298 -18.70 20.00 20.62
CA VAL A 298 -18.07 18.74 20.17
C VAL A 298 -18.10 17.73 21.29
N SER A 299 -18.42 16.49 20.96
CA SER A 299 -18.35 15.33 21.86
C SER A 299 -17.64 14.15 21.22
N HIS A 300 -17.75 12.97 21.77
CA HIS A 300 -17.11 11.76 21.25
C HIS A 300 -18.03 10.53 21.31
N SER A 301 -17.82 9.57 20.43
CA SER A 301 -18.69 8.39 20.29
C SER A 301 -18.51 7.40 21.41
N GLY A 302 -19.53 6.58 21.70
CA GLY A 302 -19.50 5.52 22.70
C GLY A 302 -18.45 4.45 22.50
N PHE A 303 -17.80 4.42 21.33
CA PHE A 303 -16.63 3.57 21.03
C PHE A 303 -15.30 4.17 21.53
N THR A 304 -15.35 5.30 22.22
CA THR A 304 -14.17 5.99 22.76
C THR A 304 -14.38 6.33 24.25
N ILE A 305 -13.27 6.54 24.95
CA ILE A 305 -13.23 7.03 26.35
C ILE A 305 -12.45 8.33 26.35
N ARG A 306 -13.01 9.34 27.02
CA ARG A 306 -12.31 10.58 27.31
C ARG A 306 -11.52 10.46 28.62
N ILE A 307 -10.29 10.92 28.61
CA ILE A 307 -9.37 11.06 29.74
C ILE A 307 -9.19 12.55 29.93
N ARG A 308 -9.68 13.13 31.05
CA ARG A 308 -9.54 14.54 31.40
C ARG A 308 -8.69 14.67 32.64
N LEU A 309 -7.57 15.36 32.52
CA LEU A 309 -6.69 15.62 33.66
C LEU A 309 -7.39 16.49 34.70
N ASN A 310 -7.31 16.06 35.95
CA ASN A 310 -7.68 16.85 37.13
C ASN A 310 -6.46 17.33 37.95
N SER A 311 -5.31 16.75 37.61
CA SER A 311 -4.01 17.12 38.22
C SER A 311 -3.28 18.16 37.35
N LYS A 312 -2.67 19.13 37.98
CA LYS A 312 -1.79 20.13 37.34
C LYS A 312 -0.33 19.68 37.26
N ASN A 313 -0.02 18.48 37.76
CA ASN A 313 1.34 17.94 37.82
C ASN A 313 1.81 17.28 36.53
N ILE A 314 0.90 17.06 35.57
CA ILE A 314 1.20 16.40 34.32
C ILE A 314 0.59 17.18 33.14
N LEU A 315 1.37 17.33 32.07
CA LEU A 315 0.93 17.99 30.83
C LEU A 315 0.10 17.04 29.96
N PRO A 316 -1.02 17.44 29.36
CA PRO A 316 -1.81 16.64 28.45
C PRO A 316 -0.99 16.10 27.26
N LEU A 317 -0.11 16.94 26.69
CA LEU A 317 0.80 16.54 25.59
C LEU A 317 1.75 15.42 26.03
N TYR A 318 2.35 15.52 27.21
CA TYR A 318 3.24 14.51 27.77
C TYR A 318 2.49 13.17 27.93
N LEU A 319 1.32 13.21 28.56
CA LEU A 319 0.51 12.01 28.77
C LEU A 319 0.08 11.40 27.42
N CYS A 320 -0.35 12.21 26.46
CA CYS A 320 -0.76 11.72 25.16
C CYS A 320 0.39 11.01 24.42
N HIS A 321 1.62 11.53 24.47
CA HIS A 321 2.80 10.86 23.93
C HIS A 321 3.09 9.54 24.64
N TYR A 322 3.03 9.52 25.97
CA TYR A 322 3.22 8.28 26.76
C TYR A 322 2.21 7.20 26.37
N LEU A 323 0.93 7.55 26.26
CA LEU A 323 -0.13 6.62 25.87
C LEU A 323 0.02 6.07 24.45
N LYS A 324 0.80 6.73 23.60
CA LYS A 324 1.10 6.27 22.24
C LYS A 324 2.28 5.30 22.16
N THR A 325 3.06 5.10 23.24
CA THR A 325 4.16 4.12 23.26
C THR A 325 3.62 2.71 22.97
N GLN A 326 4.39 1.90 22.27
CA GLN A 326 3.99 0.50 21.95
C GLN A 326 3.71 -0.31 23.20
N LYS A 327 4.56 -0.16 24.24
CA LYS A 327 4.42 -0.85 25.52
C LYS A 327 3.09 -0.52 26.18
N THR A 328 2.78 0.77 26.34
CA THR A 328 1.51 1.21 26.95
C THR A 328 0.30 0.75 26.15
N ARG A 329 0.34 0.87 24.82
CA ARG A 329 -0.75 0.37 23.97
C ARG A 329 -0.96 -1.12 24.11
N LYS A 330 0.12 -1.92 24.14
CA LYS A 330 0.04 -3.36 24.35
C LYS A 330 -0.59 -3.67 25.72
N GLU A 331 -0.14 -3.01 26.77
CA GLU A 331 -0.70 -3.16 28.13
C GLU A 331 -2.20 -2.85 28.16
N LEU A 332 -2.65 -1.76 27.51
CA LEU A 332 -4.06 -1.39 27.41
C LEU A 332 -4.90 -2.41 26.62
N VAL A 333 -4.34 -2.99 25.55
CA VAL A 333 -5.02 -4.01 24.74
C VAL A 333 -5.10 -5.35 25.49
N ASP A 334 -4.03 -5.70 26.20
CA ASP A 334 -3.94 -6.97 26.94
C ASP A 334 -4.79 -6.97 28.23
N SER A 335 -4.97 -5.79 28.84
CA SER A 335 -5.86 -5.60 30.00
C SER A 335 -7.36 -5.56 29.64
N GLY A 336 -7.68 -5.50 28.36
CA GLY A 336 -9.06 -5.48 27.86
C GLY A 336 -9.79 -6.83 28.06
N ASN A 337 -11.01 -6.80 28.59
CA ASN A 337 -11.87 -7.98 28.78
C ASN A 337 -12.67 -8.30 27.51
N GLY A 338 -12.82 -9.58 27.16
CA GLY A 338 -13.75 -10.08 26.14
C GLY A 338 -13.21 -11.24 25.32
N VAL A 339 -14.04 -12.26 25.11
CA VAL A 339 -13.77 -13.38 24.19
C VAL A 339 -14.27 -12.94 22.81
N GLY A 340 -13.34 -12.54 21.92
CA GLY A 340 -13.64 -12.13 20.54
C GLY A 340 -13.45 -10.63 20.28
N ILE A 341 -14.12 -9.73 20.96
CA ILE A 341 -13.90 -8.27 20.84
C ILE A 341 -13.30 -7.78 22.15
N LYS A 342 -12.01 -7.50 22.16
CA LYS A 342 -11.35 -6.84 23.31
C LYS A 342 -11.88 -5.42 23.45
N SER A 343 -12.22 -5.02 24.66
CA SER A 343 -12.72 -3.67 24.95
C SER A 343 -11.93 -3.08 26.12
N LEU A 344 -11.34 -1.90 25.88
CA LEU A 344 -10.72 -1.12 26.93
C LEU A 344 -11.81 -0.55 27.87
N ASN A 345 -11.58 -0.62 29.15
CA ASN A 345 -12.51 -0.10 30.15
C ASN A 345 -11.85 0.97 31.04
N GLN A 346 -12.66 1.72 31.78
CA GLN A 346 -12.16 2.79 32.64
C GLN A 346 -11.29 2.27 33.78
N GLY A 347 -11.52 1.04 34.27
CA GLY A 347 -10.71 0.43 35.31
C GLY A 347 -9.29 0.15 34.85
N SER A 348 -9.14 -0.43 33.62
CA SER A 348 -7.83 -0.66 33.02
C SER A 348 -7.04 0.64 32.77
N LEU A 349 -7.75 1.71 32.38
CA LEU A 349 -7.11 3.03 32.27
C LEU A 349 -6.72 3.59 33.63
N SER A 350 -7.59 3.46 34.62
CA SER A 350 -7.36 3.97 35.97
C SER A 350 -6.13 3.34 36.65
N SER A 351 -5.92 2.03 36.45
CA SER A 351 -4.80 1.30 37.03
C SER A 351 -3.46 1.46 36.27
N LEU A 352 -3.47 2.11 35.09
CA LEU A 352 -2.26 2.32 34.30
C LEU A 352 -1.25 3.19 35.04
N GLN A 353 -0.02 2.69 35.22
CA GLN A 353 1.09 3.41 35.85
C GLN A 353 1.70 4.42 34.89
N ILE A 354 1.70 5.69 35.25
CA ILE A 354 2.25 6.78 34.46
C ILE A 354 3.54 7.26 35.11
N PRO A 355 4.71 7.00 34.50
CA PRO A 355 5.97 7.60 34.93
C PRO A 355 6.11 9.00 34.37
N PHE A 356 6.42 9.98 35.19
CA PHE A 356 6.67 11.34 34.73
C PHE A 356 7.59 12.14 35.69
N PRO A 357 8.39 13.09 35.14
CA PRO A 357 9.16 13.99 35.96
C PRO A 357 8.23 14.96 36.72
N LYS A 358 8.54 15.24 37.98
CA LYS A 358 7.77 16.25 38.77
C LYS A 358 7.80 17.65 38.18
N SER A 359 8.86 17.99 37.47
CA SER A 359 9.07 19.27 36.82
C SER A 359 8.27 19.38 35.54
N LEU A 360 7.29 20.29 35.46
CA LEU A 360 6.57 20.62 34.23
C LEU A 360 7.51 21.13 33.14
N LYS A 361 8.60 21.81 33.49
CA LYS A 361 9.61 22.26 32.52
C LYS A 361 10.33 21.08 31.85
N GLU A 362 10.63 20.04 32.61
CA GLU A 362 11.23 18.82 32.07
C GLU A 362 10.24 18.09 31.17
N GLN A 363 8.98 17.91 31.57
CA GLN A 363 7.93 17.38 30.71
C GLN A 363 7.81 18.16 29.40
N GLN A 364 7.82 19.52 29.48
CA GLN A 364 7.78 20.35 28.26
C GLN A 364 9.01 20.14 27.37
N THR A 365 10.19 19.96 27.95
CA THR A 365 11.41 19.65 27.19
C THR A 365 11.30 18.34 26.47
N ILE A 366 10.75 17.30 27.12
CA ILE A 366 10.48 15.98 26.52
C ILE A 366 9.48 16.12 25.36
N VAL A 367 8.36 16.83 25.58
CA VAL A 367 7.35 17.10 24.56
C VAL A 367 7.96 17.80 23.36
N SER A 368 8.74 18.87 23.57
CA SER A 368 9.37 19.61 22.47
C SER A 368 10.33 18.74 21.64
N LYS A 369 11.08 17.83 22.29
CA LYS A 369 11.94 16.87 21.59
C LYS A 369 11.12 15.87 20.76
N LEU A 370 10.02 15.37 21.31
CA LEU A 370 9.14 14.43 20.61
C LEU A 370 8.42 15.08 19.42
N ASP A 371 7.97 16.33 19.58
CA ASP A 371 7.32 17.07 18.50
C ASP A 371 8.31 17.37 17.36
N ALA A 372 9.54 17.78 17.68
CA ALA A 372 10.59 17.97 16.69
C ALA A 372 10.93 16.68 15.94
N LEU A 373 11.05 15.57 16.67
CA LEU A 373 11.29 14.24 16.08
C LEU A 373 10.12 13.79 15.19
N SER A 374 8.88 14.02 15.65
CA SER A 374 7.68 13.70 14.85
C SER A 374 7.62 14.51 13.57
N ALA A 375 7.94 15.81 13.62
CA ALA A 375 7.98 16.67 12.44
C ALA A 375 9.03 16.20 11.43
N GLU A 376 10.25 15.88 11.89
CA GLU A 376 11.33 15.39 11.04
C GLU A 376 11.00 14.02 10.45
N THR A 377 10.42 13.10 11.23
CA THR A 377 9.94 11.81 10.75
C THR A 377 8.93 11.97 9.62
N LYS A 378 7.92 12.83 9.78
CA LYS A 378 6.92 13.10 8.74
C LYS A 378 7.54 13.69 7.48
N ARG A 379 8.53 14.59 7.64
CA ARG A 379 9.28 15.17 6.52
C ARG A 379 10.03 14.08 5.73
N LEU A 380 10.75 13.21 6.42
CA LEU A 380 11.49 12.10 5.81
C LEU A 380 10.55 11.08 5.16
N GLU A 381 9.41 10.75 5.80
CA GLU A 381 8.39 9.90 5.18
C GLU A 381 7.88 10.49 3.85
N GLY A 382 7.64 11.81 3.81
CA GLY A 382 7.24 12.49 2.58
C GLY A 382 8.30 12.37 1.48
N ILE A 383 9.57 12.62 1.83
CA ILE A 383 10.70 12.49 0.89
C ILE A 383 10.82 11.08 0.31
N TYR A 384 10.76 10.04 1.17
CA TYR A 384 10.91 8.67 0.65
C TYR A 384 9.70 8.20 -0.16
N LYS A 385 8.48 8.63 0.17
CA LYS A 385 7.29 8.36 -0.65
C LYS A 385 7.44 9.01 -2.03
N GLN A 386 7.81 10.30 -2.06
CA GLN A 386 8.03 11.00 -3.33
C GLN A 386 9.13 10.32 -4.15
N LYS A 387 10.24 9.94 -3.52
CA LYS A 387 11.34 9.24 -4.20
C LYS A 387 10.88 7.91 -4.84
N ILE A 388 10.00 7.17 -4.18
CA ILE A 388 9.44 5.93 -4.74
C ILE A 388 8.58 6.23 -5.97
N GLU A 389 7.75 7.27 -5.92
CA GLU A 389 6.93 7.73 -7.04
C GLU A 389 7.81 8.21 -8.20
N ASP A 390 8.82 9.03 -7.94
CA ASP A 390 9.77 9.54 -8.94
C ASP A 390 10.52 8.41 -9.66
N LEU A 391 10.88 7.34 -8.93
CA LEU A 391 11.55 6.17 -9.52
C LEU A 391 10.62 5.37 -10.46
N GLU A 392 9.32 5.30 -10.17
CA GLU A 392 8.34 4.69 -11.10
C GLU A 392 8.17 5.56 -12.37
N GLU A 393 8.11 6.88 -12.23
CA GLU A 393 8.06 7.79 -13.38
C GLU A 393 9.36 7.76 -14.20
N LEU A 394 10.53 7.66 -13.54
CA LEU A 394 11.81 7.48 -14.21
C LEU A 394 11.81 6.21 -15.06
N LYS A 395 11.28 5.10 -14.55
CA LYS A 395 11.16 3.85 -15.29
C LYS A 395 10.36 4.01 -16.58
N LYS A 396 9.22 4.72 -16.53
CA LYS A 396 8.40 5.02 -17.71
C LYS A 396 9.14 5.91 -18.70
N SER A 397 9.83 6.95 -18.20
CA SER A 397 10.59 7.90 -19.02
C SER A 397 11.73 7.21 -19.76
N VAL A 398 12.46 6.32 -19.08
CA VAL A 398 13.57 5.55 -19.70
C VAL A 398 13.05 4.67 -20.83
N LEU A 399 11.94 3.96 -20.61
CA LEU A 399 11.28 3.14 -21.66
C LEU A 399 10.84 4.01 -22.84
N GLN A 400 10.21 5.15 -22.58
CA GLN A 400 9.77 6.06 -23.62
C GLN A 400 10.94 6.55 -24.49
N LYS A 401 12.07 6.94 -23.87
CA LYS A 401 13.28 7.35 -24.58
C LYS A 401 13.87 6.21 -25.40
N ALA A 402 13.85 4.97 -24.85
CA ALA A 402 14.33 3.78 -25.52
C ALA A 402 13.60 3.58 -26.85
N PHE A 403 12.27 3.60 -26.83
CA PHE A 403 11.45 3.31 -28.00
C PHE A 403 11.27 4.50 -28.95
N ARG A 404 11.75 5.69 -28.55
CA ARG A 404 11.91 6.84 -29.47
C ARG A 404 13.28 6.90 -30.12
N GLY A 405 14.20 5.98 -29.80
CA GLY A 405 15.57 6.01 -30.31
C GLY A 405 16.43 7.11 -29.69
N GLU A 406 16.07 7.59 -28.50
CA GLU A 406 16.73 8.69 -27.79
C GLU A 406 17.72 8.20 -26.70
N LEU A 407 17.89 6.87 -26.52
CA LEU A 407 18.88 6.32 -25.60
C LEU A 407 20.26 6.42 -26.24
N THR A 408 21.09 7.30 -25.68
CA THR A 408 22.52 7.38 -25.99
C THR A 408 23.33 6.84 -24.80
N LEU A 409 24.35 6.03 -25.06
CA LEU A 409 25.25 5.47 -24.03
C LEU A 409 25.91 6.54 -23.13
N THR A 410 25.96 7.81 -23.58
CA THR A 410 26.54 8.93 -22.84
C THR A 410 25.65 9.53 -21.75
N ALA A 411 24.36 9.23 -21.71
CA ALA A 411 23.42 9.87 -20.79
C ALA A 411 23.43 9.30 -19.36
N TYR A 412 24.04 8.16 -19.13
CA TYR A 412 23.98 7.46 -17.83
C TYR A 412 25.32 7.30 -17.12
N ALA A 413 26.42 7.83 -17.69
CA ALA A 413 27.72 7.79 -17.04
C ALA A 413 27.94 8.88 -15.98
N HIS A 414 26.98 9.78 -15.78
CA HIS A 414 27.08 10.94 -14.87
C HIS A 414 25.88 11.15 -13.95
N ALA A 415 25.09 10.12 -13.65
CA ALA A 415 23.98 10.21 -12.70
C ALA A 415 24.21 9.39 -11.43
#